data_d315f2c17eb2fd10b00d885377dbae90
#
_entry.id   d315f2c17eb2fd10b00d885377dbae90
#
_cell.length_a   1.000
_cell.length_b   1.000
_cell.length_c   1.000
_cell.angle_alpha   90.00
_cell.angle_beta   90.00
_cell.angle_gamma   90.00
#
_symmetry.space_group_name_H-M   'P 1'
#
loop_
_entity.id
_entity.type
_entity.pdbx_description
1 polymer ?
#
loop_
_entity_poly.entity_id
_entity_poly.type
_entity_poly.pdbx_seq_one_letter_code
_entity_poly.pdbx_strand_id
1 'polypeptide(L)'
;MLIINIVFIDIEFYMFTEKKGGGTMKKRFVGAVTLITAVAGVIYMKNNPKYKEIVQKVKNADARGLYEKIILEKDKLAFTSKAKIKDYKVDYESIRNMGEKIFARLIINNNEQANIEILMSDDAQQVEEVAHSEEVDKILESEDE
;
A
#
# COMPACT_ATOMS: atom_id res chain seq x y z
N MET A 1 -23.46 9.76 -4.80
CA MET A 1 -23.25 10.45 -6.10
C MET A 1 -22.58 11.80 -5.95
N LEU A 2 -23.00 12.68 -5.05
CA LEU A 2 -22.39 14.00 -4.86
C LEU A 2 -20.91 13.95 -4.40
N ILE A 3 -20.54 13.02 -3.54
CA ILE A 3 -19.17 12.85 -3.01
C ILE A 3 -18.19 12.39 -4.11
N ILE A 4 -18.65 11.54 -5.03
CA ILE A 4 -17.84 11.05 -6.15
C ILE A 4 -17.53 12.19 -7.13
N ASN A 5 -18.51 13.07 -7.39
CA ASN A 5 -18.31 14.22 -8.25
C ASN A 5 -17.34 15.26 -7.67
N ILE A 6 -17.36 15.48 -6.35
CA ILE A 6 -16.43 16.40 -5.68
C ILE A 6 -15.00 15.86 -5.76
N VAL A 7 -14.81 14.56 -5.54
CA VAL A 7 -13.49 13.91 -5.63
C VAL A 7 -12.94 13.94 -7.07
N PHE A 8 -13.80 13.74 -8.07
CA PHE A 8 -13.38 13.83 -9.48
C PHE A 8 -13.02 15.27 -9.90
N ILE A 9 -13.75 16.25 -9.44
CA ILE A 9 -13.48 17.66 -9.72
C ILE A 9 -12.14 18.08 -9.08
N ASP A 10 -11.87 17.65 -7.85
CA ASP A 10 -10.60 17.94 -7.20
C ASP A 10 -9.43 17.25 -7.90
N ILE A 11 -9.59 16.02 -8.37
CA ILE A 11 -8.54 15.30 -9.13
C ILE A 11 -8.26 16.00 -10.47
N GLU A 12 -9.28 16.43 -11.21
CA GLU A 12 -9.08 17.17 -12.46
C GLU A 12 -8.43 18.54 -12.22
N PHE A 13 -8.83 19.25 -11.18
CA PHE A 13 -8.22 20.52 -10.79
C PHE A 13 -6.76 20.37 -10.42
N TYR A 14 -6.44 19.32 -9.68
CA TYR A 14 -5.05 18.99 -9.31
C TYR A 14 -4.20 18.57 -10.50
N MET A 15 -4.72 17.76 -11.41
CA MET A 15 -4.03 17.38 -12.65
C MET A 15 -3.78 18.57 -13.58
N PHE A 16 -4.68 19.55 -13.58
CA PHE A 16 -4.54 20.76 -14.39
C PHE A 16 -3.48 21.72 -13.85
N THR A 17 -3.30 21.83 -12.53
CA THR A 17 -2.27 22.70 -11.93
C THR A 17 -0.87 22.14 -12.07
N GLU A 18 -0.71 20.81 -12.18
CA GLU A 18 0.59 20.16 -12.34
C GLU A 18 1.23 20.44 -13.72
N LYS A 19 0.45 20.72 -14.75
CA LYS A 19 0.96 21.07 -16.09
C LYS A 19 1.69 22.40 -16.17
N LYS A 20 1.61 23.27 -15.16
CA LYS A 20 2.18 24.62 -15.15
C LYS A 20 3.39 24.83 -14.25
N GLY A 21 3.75 23.88 -13.39
CA GLY A 21 4.82 24.08 -12.41
C GLY A 21 5.86 22.99 -12.43
N GLY A 22 7.09 23.29 -12.86
CA GLY A 22 8.16 22.33 -13.06
C GLY A 22 8.62 21.55 -11.83
N GLY A 23 8.82 20.31 -12.01
CA GLY A 23 9.87 19.37 -11.55
C GLY A 23 9.89 18.92 -10.09
N THR A 24 9.79 19.77 -9.08
CA THR A 24 10.04 19.40 -7.66
C THR A 24 8.79 19.10 -6.83
N MET A 25 7.62 19.45 -7.30
CA MET A 25 6.34 19.23 -6.60
C MET A 25 5.73 17.83 -6.86
N LYS A 26 6.21 17.09 -7.85
CA LYS A 26 5.64 15.80 -8.28
C LYS A 26 5.57 14.74 -7.17
N LYS A 27 6.61 14.61 -6.33
CA LYS A 27 6.65 13.57 -5.29
C LYS A 27 5.68 13.82 -4.12
N ARG A 28 5.50 15.07 -3.71
CA ARG A 28 4.54 15.42 -2.64
C ARG A 28 3.09 15.33 -3.11
N PHE A 29 2.87 15.58 -4.39
CA PHE A 29 1.55 15.60 -4.99
C PHE A 29 0.99 14.18 -5.21
N VAL A 30 1.82 13.27 -5.67
CA VAL A 30 1.46 11.84 -5.83
C VAL A 30 1.02 11.25 -4.49
N GLY A 31 1.69 11.61 -3.39
CA GLY A 31 1.28 11.19 -2.05
C GLY A 31 -0.10 11.71 -1.62
N ALA A 32 -0.42 12.98 -1.89
CA ALA A 32 -1.70 13.59 -1.54
C ALA A 32 -2.86 13.04 -2.37
N VAL A 33 -2.68 12.89 -3.68
CA VAL A 33 -3.69 12.30 -4.58
C VAL A 33 -3.93 10.84 -4.23
N THR A 34 -2.90 10.09 -3.88
CA THR A 34 -3.02 8.70 -3.44
C THR A 34 -3.81 8.59 -2.13
N LEU A 35 -3.64 9.52 -1.20
CA LEU A 35 -4.41 9.57 0.06
C LEU A 35 -5.91 9.88 -0.17
N ILE A 36 -6.24 10.86 -0.99
CA ILE A 36 -7.62 11.26 -1.25
C ILE A 36 -8.38 10.16 -2.00
N THR A 37 -7.76 9.58 -3.03
CA THR A 37 -8.33 8.41 -3.73
C THR A 37 -8.42 7.19 -2.83
N ALA A 38 -7.52 7.03 -1.86
CA ALA A 38 -7.58 5.96 -0.88
C ALA A 38 -8.83 6.05 -0.01
N VAL A 39 -9.12 7.21 0.56
CA VAL A 39 -10.27 7.41 1.46
C VAL A 39 -11.59 7.24 0.71
N ALA A 40 -11.75 7.83 -0.46
CA ALA A 40 -12.94 7.68 -1.29
C ALA A 40 -13.12 6.24 -1.78
N GLY A 41 -12.03 5.57 -2.18
CA GLY A 41 -12.04 4.18 -2.59
C GLY A 41 -12.44 3.22 -1.45
N VAL A 42 -11.98 3.46 -0.24
CA VAL A 42 -12.32 2.65 0.95
C VAL A 42 -13.82 2.73 1.27
N ILE A 43 -14.40 3.93 1.24
CA ILE A 43 -15.85 4.11 1.51
C ILE A 43 -16.69 3.39 0.44
N TYR A 44 -16.32 3.52 -0.82
CA TYR A 44 -17.01 2.85 -1.92
C TYR A 44 -16.87 1.32 -1.85
N MET A 45 -15.67 0.83 -1.53
CA MET A 45 -15.36 -0.60 -1.51
C MET A 45 -15.97 -1.32 -0.31
N LYS A 46 -16.09 -0.71 0.87
CA LYS A 46 -16.74 -1.32 2.05
C LYS A 46 -18.19 -1.72 1.80
N ASN A 47 -18.87 -1.03 0.88
CA ASN A 47 -20.26 -1.32 0.49
C ASN A 47 -20.38 -2.27 -0.71
N ASN A 48 -19.25 -2.70 -1.31
CA ASN A 48 -19.24 -3.57 -2.48
C ASN A 48 -18.99 -5.03 -2.08
N PRO A 49 -19.83 -6.00 -2.51
CA PRO A 49 -19.61 -7.43 -2.25
C PRO A 49 -18.25 -7.94 -2.75
N LYS A 50 -17.74 -7.42 -3.85
CA LYS A 50 -16.41 -7.74 -4.38
C LYS A 50 -15.29 -7.37 -3.43
N TYR A 51 -15.44 -6.33 -2.62
CA TYR A 51 -14.44 -5.95 -1.64
C TYR A 51 -14.23 -7.05 -0.59
N LYS A 52 -15.30 -7.64 -0.10
CA LYS A 52 -15.22 -8.75 0.87
C LYS A 52 -14.46 -9.95 0.30
N GLU A 53 -14.69 -10.27 -0.97
CA GLU A 53 -13.98 -11.34 -1.67
C GLU A 53 -12.47 -11.03 -1.78
N ILE A 54 -12.10 -9.82 -2.19
CA ILE A 54 -10.72 -9.38 -2.30
C ILE A 54 -10.02 -9.41 -0.93
N VAL A 55 -10.68 -8.92 0.12
CA VAL A 55 -10.14 -8.98 1.49
C VAL A 55 -9.91 -10.42 1.94
N GLN A 56 -10.80 -11.35 1.58
CA GLN A 56 -10.59 -12.77 1.89
C GLN A 56 -9.38 -13.36 1.16
N LYS A 57 -9.18 -13.02 -0.11
CA LYS A 57 -7.97 -13.42 -0.87
C LYS A 57 -6.68 -12.89 -0.22
N VAL A 58 -6.67 -11.63 0.19
CA VAL A 58 -5.52 -10.99 0.86
C VAL A 58 -5.26 -11.57 2.26
N LYS A 59 -6.28 -12.10 2.92
CA LYS A 59 -6.16 -12.78 4.23
C LYS A 59 -5.74 -14.24 4.15
N ASN A 60 -5.79 -14.84 2.97
CA ASN A 60 -5.50 -16.25 2.78
C ASN A 60 -4.07 -16.59 3.27
N ALA A 61 -3.88 -17.81 3.73
CA ALA A 61 -2.58 -18.34 4.15
C ALA A 61 -1.52 -18.25 3.05
N ASP A 62 -1.90 -18.47 1.80
CA ASP A 62 -0.99 -18.36 0.65
C ASP A 62 -0.50 -16.93 0.45
N ALA A 63 -1.39 -15.95 0.56
CA ALA A 63 -1.02 -14.53 0.50
C ALA A 63 -0.09 -14.13 1.65
N ARG A 64 -0.32 -14.63 2.86
CA ARG A 64 0.57 -14.41 4.01
C ARG A 64 1.98 -14.95 3.74
N GLY A 65 2.09 -16.13 3.14
CA GLY A 65 3.39 -16.69 2.72
C GLY A 65 4.13 -15.79 1.74
N LEU A 66 3.43 -15.14 0.82
CA LEU A 66 4.03 -14.14 -0.08
C LEU A 66 4.55 -12.92 0.66
N TYR A 67 3.78 -12.38 1.63
CA TYR A 67 4.21 -11.22 2.42
C TYR A 67 5.46 -11.53 3.24
N GLU A 68 5.48 -12.67 3.91
CA GLU A 68 6.62 -13.10 4.71
C GLU A 68 7.87 -13.32 3.84
N LYS A 69 7.71 -13.87 2.64
CA LYS A 69 8.80 -14.01 1.68
C LYS A 69 9.39 -12.65 1.27
N ILE A 70 8.53 -11.66 0.94
CA ILE A 70 8.98 -10.31 0.59
C ILE A 70 9.76 -9.68 1.75
N ILE A 71 9.27 -9.84 2.98
CA ILE A 71 9.93 -9.30 4.17
C ILE A 71 11.29 -9.99 4.40
N LEU A 72 11.36 -11.31 4.25
CA LEU A 72 12.61 -12.08 4.37
C LEU A 72 13.63 -11.75 3.28
N GLU A 73 13.21 -11.32 2.11
CA GLU A 73 14.10 -10.80 1.07
C GLU A 73 14.77 -9.48 1.48
N LYS A 74 14.09 -8.66 2.29
CA LYS A 74 14.62 -7.39 2.80
C LYS A 74 15.41 -7.54 4.10
N ASP A 75 14.92 -8.35 5.01
CA ASP A 75 15.55 -8.68 6.27
C ASP A 75 15.59 -10.20 6.45
N LYS A 76 16.74 -10.81 6.21
CA LYS A 76 16.91 -12.27 6.31
C LYS A 76 16.68 -12.82 7.72
N LEU A 77 16.78 -11.97 8.74
CA LEU A 77 16.53 -12.33 10.13
C LEU A 77 15.12 -11.96 10.60
N ALA A 78 14.26 -11.48 9.69
CA ALA A 78 12.89 -11.08 10.01
C ALA A 78 12.19 -12.09 10.92
N PHE A 79 11.36 -11.57 11.82
CA PHE A 79 10.60 -12.35 12.81
C PHE A 79 11.43 -13.08 13.88
N THR A 80 12.72 -12.87 13.93
CA THR A 80 13.60 -13.39 15.01
C THR A 80 13.90 -12.30 16.03
N SER A 81 14.53 -12.68 17.14
CA SER A 81 14.96 -11.72 18.18
C SER A 81 16.03 -10.73 17.67
N LYS A 82 16.77 -11.08 16.63
CA LYS A 82 17.80 -10.25 15.99
C LYS A 82 17.28 -9.48 14.76
N ALA A 83 16.01 -9.63 14.44
CA ALA A 83 15.41 -8.98 13.28
C ALA A 83 15.30 -7.48 13.46
N LYS A 84 15.48 -6.76 12.38
CA LYS A 84 15.10 -5.34 12.25
C LYS A 84 13.61 -5.21 11.94
N ILE A 85 13.09 -6.10 11.11
CA ILE A 85 11.64 -6.26 10.90
C ILE A 85 11.13 -7.37 11.82
N LYS A 86 10.48 -6.98 12.90
CA LYS A 86 9.99 -7.90 13.95
C LYS A 86 8.59 -8.41 13.67
N ASP A 87 7.75 -7.56 13.12
CA ASP A 87 6.37 -7.88 12.78
C ASP A 87 5.85 -7.06 11.60
N TYR A 88 4.72 -7.47 11.10
CA TYR A 88 3.95 -6.71 10.10
C TYR A 88 2.45 -6.90 10.31
N LYS A 89 1.69 -5.96 9.82
CA LYS A 89 0.23 -6.08 9.69
C LYS A 89 -0.21 -5.63 8.31
N VAL A 90 -1.26 -6.26 7.78
CA VAL A 90 -1.89 -5.83 6.54
C VAL A 90 -2.77 -4.62 6.83
N ASP A 91 -2.56 -3.53 6.12
CA ASP A 91 -3.48 -2.40 6.13
C ASP A 91 -4.68 -2.70 5.24
N TYR A 92 -5.73 -3.26 5.83
CA TYR A 92 -6.93 -3.63 5.09
C TYR A 92 -7.65 -2.44 4.45
N GLU A 93 -7.48 -1.25 4.98
CA GLU A 93 -8.06 -0.03 4.40
C GLU A 93 -7.34 0.40 3.12
N SER A 94 -6.11 -0.05 2.92
CA SER A 94 -5.34 0.21 1.69
C SER A 94 -5.71 -0.68 0.53
N ILE A 95 -6.37 -1.82 0.76
CA ILE A 95 -6.66 -2.83 -0.25
C ILE A 95 -7.54 -2.25 -1.35
N ARG A 96 -7.12 -2.42 -2.60
CA ARG A 96 -7.83 -1.94 -3.79
C ARG A 96 -7.75 -2.93 -4.92
N ASN A 97 -8.83 -2.98 -5.70
CA ASN A 97 -8.83 -3.62 -6.99
C ASN A 97 -8.37 -2.59 -8.04
N MET A 98 -7.30 -2.92 -8.75
CA MET A 98 -6.75 -2.12 -9.84
C MET A 98 -6.88 -2.87 -11.18
N GLY A 99 -8.12 -3.18 -11.56
CA GLY A 99 -8.42 -4.00 -12.74
C GLY A 99 -8.19 -5.48 -12.47
N GLU A 100 -7.19 -6.07 -13.10
CA GLU A 100 -6.78 -7.48 -12.91
C GLU A 100 -5.77 -7.68 -11.78
N LYS A 101 -5.53 -6.64 -10.96
CA LYS A 101 -4.51 -6.65 -9.91
C LYS A 101 -5.11 -6.20 -8.57
N ILE A 102 -4.51 -6.66 -7.49
CA ILE A 102 -4.85 -6.27 -6.13
C ILE A 102 -3.67 -5.50 -5.55
N PHE A 103 -3.94 -4.29 -5.07
CA PHE A 103 -3.01 -3.50 -4.28
C PHE A 103 -3.25 -3.75 -2.79
N ALA A 104 -2.17 -3.95 -2.02
CA ALA A 104 -2.19 -4.02 -0.58
C ALA A 104 -0.94 -3.36 0.02
N ARG A 105 -1.07 -2.85 1.24
CA ARG A 105 0.02 -2.26 2.01
C ARG A 105 0.26 -3.06 3.28
N LEU A 106 1.52 -3.33 3.57
CA LEU A 106 1.97 -3.89 4.84
C LEU A 106 2.56 -2.78 5.70
N ILE A 107 2.17 -2.72 6.96
CA ILE A 107 2.73 -1.81 7.96
C ILE A 107 3.76 -2.58 8.77
N ILE A 108 4.98 -2.07 8.84
CA ILE A 108 6.13 -2.73 9.46
C ILE A 108 6.34 -2.22 10.88
N ASN A 109 6.59 -3.14 11.82
CA ASN A 109 6.89 -2.83 13.22
C ASN A 109 5.85 -1.90 13.87
N ASN A 110 4.59 -2.01 13.48
CA ASN A 110 3.51 -1.15 13.94
C ASN A 110 3.74 0.37 13.71
N ASN A 111 4.61 0.71 12.76
CA ASN A 111 4.90 2.08 12.36
C ASN A 111 4.24 2.37 11.00
N GLU A 112 3.21 3.20 10.98
CA GLU A 112 2.44 3.51 9.77
C GLU A 112 3.25 4.20 8.66
N GLN A 113 4.37 4.84 9.02
CA GLN A 113 5.28 5.43 8.05
C GLN A 113 6.21 4.39 7.40
N ALA A 114 6.46 3.29 8.09
CA ALA A 114 7.23 2.17 7.57
C ALA A 114 6.30 1.17 6.88
N ASN A 115 6.18 1.27 5.57
CA ASN A 115 5.27 0.42 4.81
C ASN A 115 5.90 -0.18 3.57
N ILE A 116 5.39 -1.35 3.21
CA ILE A 116 5.69 -2.06 1.96
C ILE A 116 4.40 -2.14 1.16
N GLU A 117 4.42 -1.61 -0.05
CA GLU A 117 3.32 -1.64 -0.99
C GLU A 117 3.52 -2.81 -1.96
N ILE A 118 2.47 -3.58 -2.16
CA ILE A 118 2.50 -4.80 -2.96
C ILE A 118 1.40 -4.73 -4.01
N LEU A 119 1.76 -5.01 -5.25
CA LEU A 119 0.83 -5.25 -6.33
C LEU A 119 0.83 -6.74 -6.64
N MET A 120 -0.33 -7.37 -6.52
CA MET A 120 -0.53 -8.80 -6.71
C MET A 120 -1.47 -9.09 -7.86
N SER A 121 -1.42 -10.33 -8.38
CA SER A 121 -2.46 -10.86 -9.26
C SER A 121 -3.84 -10.85 -8.59
N ASP A 122 -4.90 -10.93 -9.38
CA ASP A 122 -6.29 -10.87 -8.92
C ASP A 122 -6.71 -12.02 -7.98
N ASP A 123 -5.96 -13.12 -8.01
CA ASP A 123 -6.09 -14.26 -7.10
C ASP A 123 -5.20 -14.15 -5.85
N ALA A 124 -4.39 -13.10 -5.74
CA ALA A 124 -3.41 -12.86 -4.67
C ALA A 124 -2.37 -13.99 -4.50
N GLN A 125 -2.03 -14.68 -5.58
CA GLN A 125 -1.05 -15.78 -5.55
C GLN A 125 0.31 -15.41 -6.10
N GLN A 126 0.40 -14.31 -6.85
CA GLN A 126 1.65 -13.84 -7.43
C GLN A 126 1.87 -12.37 -7.10
N VAL A 127 3.10 -12.04 -6.74
CA VAL A 127 3.54 -10.66 -6.56
C VAL A 127 4.10 -10.16 -7.89
N GLU A 128 3.61 -9.02 -8.35
CA GLU A 128 4.05 -8.39 -9.60
C GLU A 128 5.00 -7.23 -9.35
N GLU A 129 4.69 -6.40 -8.34
CA GLU A 129 5.53 -5.25 -7.97
C GLU A 129 5.58 -5.10 -6.45
N VAL A 130 6.73 -4.64 -5.95
CA VAL A 130 6.95 -4.29 -4.55
C VAL A 130 7.64 -2.94 -4.48
N ALA A 131 7.08 -2.04 -3.70
CA ALA A 131 7.72 -0.79 -3.32
C ALA A 131 7.75 -0.67 -1.79
N HIS A 132 8.59 0.17 -1.23
CA HIS A 132 8.64 0.44 0.20
C HIS A 132 8.96 1.90 0.49
N SER A 133 8.59 2.35 1.67
CA SER A 133 8.87 3.70 2.14
C SER A 133 10.33 3.87 2.60
N GLU A 134 10.83 5.09 2.59
CA GLU A 134 12.16 5.43 3.12
C GLU A 134 12.33 5.05 4.61
N GLU A 135 11.22 4.98 5.34
CA GLU A 135 11.24 4.59 6.75
C GLU A 135 11.61 3.11 6.93
N VAL A 136 11.27 2.26 5.96
CA VAL A 136 11.72 0.86 5.93
C VAL A 136 13.24 0.81 5.75
N ASP A 137 13.79 1.62 4.86
CA ASP A 137 15.25 1.71 4.68
C ASP A 137 15.97 2.13 5.96
N LYS A 138 15.46 3.13 6.66
CA LYS A 138 16.00 3.57 7.96
C LYS A 138 15.98 2.45 9.02
N ILE A 139 14.90 1.66 9.06
CA ILE A 139 14.81 0.50 9.95
C ILE A 139 15.89 -0.52 9.61
N LEU A 140 16.09 -0.81 8.32
CA LEU A 140 17.07 -1.79 7.87
C LEU A 140 18.52 -1.34 8.07
N GLU A 141 18.79 -0.03 7.96
CA GLU A 141 20.11 0.58 8.12
C GLU A 141 20.46 0.90 9.58
N SER A 142 19.49 0.86 10.50
CA SER A 142 19.76 1.12 11.91
C SER A 142 20.80 0.15 12.45
N GLU A 143 21.86 0.67 13.08
CA GLU A 143 22.86 -0.16 13.74
C GLU A 143 22.22 -0.87 14.93
N ASP A 144 22.63 -2.12 15.17
CA ASP A 144 22.20 -2.87 16.35
C ASP A 144 22.79 -2.21 17.59
N GLU A 145 21.94 -1.61 18.41
CA GLU A 145 22.31 -1.15 19.75
C GLU A 145 22.49 -2.33 20.72
#